data_a61da8a5ecc7f20417b03efa08b83cb3
#
_entry.id   a61da8a5ecc7f20417b03efa08b83cb3
#
_cell.length_a   1.000
_cell.length_b   1.000
_cell.length_c   1.000
_cell.angle_alpha   90.00
_cell.angle_beta   90.00
_cell.angle_gamma   90.00
#
_symmetry.space_group_name_H-M   'P 1'
#
loop_
_entity.id
_entity.type
_entity.pdbx_description
1 polymer ?
#
loop_
_entity_poly.entity_id
_entity_poly.type
_entity_poly.pdbx_seq_one_letter_code
_entity_poly.pdbx_strand_id
1 'polypeptide(L)'
;MRLTRRDLLLGAAAFGLAACGRRTPQSRALELWTLQLAPKFNPYFVDVLGAWSRLHPDAPVRWTDLPWGSVERKLLAAVFARTAPDMVNLNPPFAANLASKGGLADLTPLLPADADGRYLPSVWQACRDPDAGQIAVPWYLTVRLSLVNRALLDQAGIAAPPTSWDQVPAFARRIRESTGRYGLFLTTVPDDSAELLETLVQMGGDPAGLPAQGRLR
;
A
#
# COMPACT_ATOMS: atom_id res chain seq x y z
N MET A 1 -13.40 -16.03 -68.34
CA MET A 1 -13.25 -14.79 -67.59
C MET A 1 -11.89 -14.80 -66.91
N ARG A 2 -10.94 -13.97 -67.36
CA ARG A 2 -9.56 -13.97 -66.76
C ARG A 2 -9.52 -12.84 -65.71
N LEU A 3 -9.44 -13.21 -64.44
CA LEU A 3 -9.22 -12.30 -63.34
C LEU A 3 -7.85 -11.62 -63.52
N THR A 4 -7.83 -10.28 -63.54
CA THR A 4 -6.60 -9.50 -63.67
C THR A 4 -5.99 -9.28 -62.28
N ARG A 5 -4.65 -9.03 -62.24
CA ARG A 5 -3.94 -8.70 -61.00
C ARG A 5 -4.57 -7.50 -60.24
N ARG A 6 -5.24 -6.62 -60.98
CA ARG A 6 -5.92 -5.42 -60.44
C ARG A 6 -7.18 -5.80 -59.69
N ASP A 7 -7.93 -6.80 -60.14
CA ASP A 7 -9.15 -7.31 -59.47
C ASP A 7 -8.82 -8.02 -58.18
N LEU A 8 -7.69 -8.70 -58.08
CA LEU A 8 -7.17 -9.33 -56.88
C LEU A 8 -6.74 -8.32 -55.81
N LEU A 9 -6.10 -7.19 -56.26
CA LEU A 9 -5.70 -6.13 -55.31
C LEU A 9 -6.88 -5.34 -54.76
N LEU A 10 -7.90 -5.10 -55.56
CA LEU A 10 -9.14 -4.43 -55.14
C LEU A 10 -9.96 -5.31 -54.19
N GLY A 11 -9.98 -6.64 -54.41
CA GLY A 11 -10.62 -7.59 -53.50
C GLY A 11 -9.91 -7.68 -52.14
N ALA A 12 -8.58 -7.64 -52.11
CA ALA A 12 -7.79 -7.66 -50.88
C ALA A 12 -7.97 -6.37 -50.05
N ALA A 13 -8.11 -5.21 -50.70
CA ALA A 13 -8.36 -3.92 -50.03
C ALA A 13 -9.76 -3.86 -49.39
N ALA A 14 -10.76 -4.44 -50.04
CA ALA A 14 -12.13 -4.48 -49.51
C ALA A 14 -12.25 -5.43 -48.28
N PHE A 15 -11.51 -6.54 -48.23
CA PHE A 15 -11.45 -7.42 -47.08
C PHE A 15 -10.69 -6.81 -45.90
N GLY A 16 -9.69 -5.98 -46.15
CA GLY A 16 -8.94 -5.26 -45.09
C GLY A 16 -9.76 -4.23 -44.33
N LEU A 17 -10.73 -3.59 -44.99
CA LEU A 17 -11.59 -2.59 -44.36
C LEU A 17 -12.74 -3.20 -43.53
N ALA A 18 -13.15 -4.42 -43.85
CA ALA A 18 -14.17 -5.14 -43.06
C ALA A 18 -13.62 -5.73 -41.73
N ALA A 19 -12.29 -5.90 -41.62
CA ALA A 19 -11.64 -6.35 -40.41
C ALA A 19 -11.51 -5.27 -39.30
N CYS A 20 -11.80 -3.99 -39.63
CA CYS A 20 -12.06 -2.94 -38.63
C CYS A 20 -13.47 -3.05 -38.06
N GLY A 21 -13.97 -4.30 -37.88
CA GLY A 21 -15.21 -4.57 -37.15
C GLY A 21 -15.15 -3.96 -35.77
N ARG A 22 -16.23 -3.27 -35.40
CA ARG A 22 -16.53 -2.71 -34.09
C ARG A 22 -15.83 -3.53 -33.02
N ARG A 23 -14.67 -3.07 -32.53
CA ARG A 23 -14.17 -3.47 -31.22
C ARG A 23 -15.25 -3.01 -30.26
N THR A 24 -16.13 -3.91 -29.84
CA THR A 24 -16.83 -3.72 -28.57
C THR A 24 -15.77 -3.26 -27.59
N PRO A 25 -15.97 -2.20 -26.81
CA PRO A 25 -15.05 -1.82 -25.77
C PRO A 25 -14.89 -3.05 -24.88
N GLN A 26 -13.79 -3.77 -25.06
CA GLN A 26 -13.48 -4.91 -24.21
C GLN A 26 -13.25 -4.28 -22.85
N SER A 27 -14.13 -4.54 -21.89
CA SER A 27 -14.04 -3.99 -20.56
C SER A 27 -12.63 -4.29 -20.04
N ARG A 28 -11.83 -3.25 -19.89
CA ARG A 28 -10.48 -3.41 -19.36
C ARG A 28 -10.63 -3.84 -17.91
N ALA A 29 -10.03 -4.97 -17.52
CA ALA A 29 -9.97 -5.36 -16.13
C ALA A 29 -9.28 -4.25 -15.33
N LEU A 30 -9.88 -3.88 -14.20
CA LEU A 30 -9.27 -2.98 -13.23
C LEU A 30 -8.11 -3.70 -12.53
N GLU A 31 -6.97 -3.07 -12.44
CA GLU A 31 -5.79 -3.61 -11.76
C GLU A 31 -5.78 -3.17 -10.30
N LEU A 32 -5.85 -4.13 -9.38
CA LEU A 32 -5.69 -3.89 -7.93
C LEU A 32 -4.39 -4.50 -7.45
N TRP A 33 -3.49 -3.66 -6.94
CA TRP A 33 -2.27 -4.12 -6.29
C TRP A 33 -2.39 -4.03 -4.78
N THR A 34 -1.98 -5.10 -4.09
CA THR A 34 -1.89 -5.16 -2.64
C THR A 34 -0.49 -5.54 -2.18
N LEU A 35 -0.21 -5.38 -0.90
CA LEU A 35 1.12 -5.52 -0.33
C LEU A 35 1.14 -6.60 0.73
N GLN A 36 1.68 -7.77 0.37
CA GLN A 36 1.96 -8.92 1.24
C GLN A 36 0.74 -9.42 2.04
N LEU A 37 -0.43 -9.43 1.40
CA LEU A 37 -1.66 -9.95 1.96
C LEU A 37 -1.87 -11.44 1.65
N ALA A 38 -1.31 -11.92 0.54
CA ALA A 38 -1.28 -13.34 0.21
C ALA A 38 -0.21 -14.09 1.05
N PRO A 39 -0.41 -15.37 1.37
CA PRO A 39 -1.61 -16.18 1.11
C PRO A 39 -2.71 -16.02 2.18
N LYS A 40 -2.42 -15.32 3.29
CA LYS A 40 -3.27 -15.27 4.48
C LYS A 40 -4.69 -14.75 4.18
N PHE A 41 -4.80 -13.75 3.33
CA PHE A 41 -6.06 -13.09 3.00
C PHE A 41 -6.65 -13.53 1.65
N ASN A 42 -6.13 -14.60 1.02
CA ASN A 42 -6.69 -15.11 -0.23
C ASN A 42 -8.20 -15.39 -0.15
N PRO A 43 -8.75 -16.05 0.90
CA PRO A 43 -10.20 -16.28 0.98
C PRO A 43 -11.00 -14.97 0.97
N TYR A 44 -10.55 -13.95 1.70
CA TYR A 44 -11.17 -12.63 1.72
C TYR A 44 -11.24 -12.01 0.31
N PHE A 45 -10.12 -12.05 -0.45
CA PHE A 45 -10.10 -11.50 -1.81
C PHE A 45 -10.96 -12.30 -2.78
N VAL A 46 -11.02 -13.62 -2.66
CA VAL A 46 -11.93 -14.44 -3.47
C VAL A 46 -13.38 -14.00 -3.25
N ASP A 47 -13.78 -13.81 -1.99
CA ASP A 47 -15.14 -13.43 -1.64
C ASP A 47 -15.48 -12.00 -2.11
N VAL A 48 -14.61 -11.03 -1.84
CA VAL A 48 -14.84 -9.63 -2.20
C VAL A 48 -14.83 -9.43 -3.72
N LEU A 49 -13.84 -9.98 -4.42
CA LEU A 49 -13.76 -9.86 -5.87
C LEU A 49 -14.87 -10.66 -6.57
N GLY A 50 -15.27 -11.79 -6.00
CA GLY A 50 -16.44 -12.53 -6.46
C GLY A 50 -17.74 -11.75 -6.28
N ALA A 51 -17.92 -11.05 -5.16
CA ALA A 51 -19.06 -10.16 -4.95
C ALA A 51 -19.05 -8.98 -5.92
N TRP A 52 -17.91 -8.35 -6.11
CA TRP A 52 -17.72 -7.27 -7.10
C TRP A 52 -18.09 -7.71 -8.51
N SER A 53 -17.56 -8.85 -8.96
CA SER A 53 -17.81 -9.36 -10.32
C SER A 53 -19.28 -9.68 -10.61
N ARG A 54 -20.04 -10.04 -9.57
CA ARG A 54 -21.50 -10.24 -9.70
C ARG A 54 -22.27 -8.93 -9.88
N LEU A 55 -21.81 -7.86 -9.23
CA LEU A 55 -22.43 -6.54 -9.28
C LEU A 55 -21.97 -5.73 -10.50
N HIS A 56 -20.73 -5.96 -10.94
CA HIS A 56 -20.06 -5.22 -12.01
C HIS A 56 -19.40 -6.17 -13.01
N PRO A 57 -20.19 -6.94 -13.80
CA PRO A 57 -19.66 -7.92 -14.74
C PRO A 57 -18.85 -7.30 -15.88
N ASP A 58 -19.07 -6.03 -16.15
CA ASP A 58 -18.38 -5.22 -17.15
C ASP A 58 -17.07 -4.59 -16.65
N ALA A 59 -16.79 -4.67 -15.35
CA ALA A 59 -15.59 -4.11 -14.71
C ALA A 59 -14.88 -5.16 -13.83
N PRO A 60 -14.37 -6.27 -14.40
CA PRO A 60 -13.65 -7.28 -13.63
C PRO A 60 -12.38 -6.70 -13.00
N VAL A 61 -12.01 -7.20 -11.82
CA VAL A 61 -10.79 -6.78 -11.13
C VAL A 61 -9.74 -7.88 -11.21
N ARG A 62 -8.53 -7.51 -11.61
CA ARG A 62 -7.34 -8.35 -11.53
C ARG A 62 -6.54 -7.97 -10.29
N TRP A 63 -6.40 -8.91 -9.38
CA TRP A 63 -5.65 -8.72 -8.15
C TRP A 63 -4.21 -9.21 -8.30
N THR A 64 -3.27 -8.38 -7.89
CA THR A 64 -1.84 -8.70 -7.80
C THR A 64 -1.32 -8.34 -6.42
N ASP A 65 -0.71 -9.29 -5.72
CA ASP A 65 -0.09 -9.05 -4.42
C ASP A 65 1.43 -8.95 -4.56
N LEU A 66 2.02 -7.91 -3.98
CA LEU A 66 3.44 -7.60 -4.11
C LEU A 66 4.14 -7.64 -2.75
N PRO A 67 5.42 -8.05 -2.71
CA PRO A 67 6.24 -7.90 -1.51
C PRO A 67 6.51 -6.42 -1.18
N TRP A 68 6.48 -6.07 0.11
CA TRP A 68 6.80 -4.72 0.60
C TRP A 68 8.13 -4.19 0.06
N GLY A 69 9.19 -4.97 0.11
CA GLY A 69 10.53 -4.53 -0.33
C GLY A 69 10.68 -4.27 -1.83
N SER A 70 9.65 -4.48 -2.65
CA SER A 70 9.71 -4.26 -4.09
C SER A 70 8.70 -3.26 -4.62
N VAL A 71 7.67 -2.93 -3.83
CA VAL A 71 6.52 -2.15 -4.31
C VAL A 71 6.89 -0.76 -4.74
N GLU A 72 7.65 -0.03 -3.94
CA GLU A 72 8.01 1.37 -4.22
C GLU A 72 8.68 1.49 -5.60
N ARG A 73 9.73 0.71 -5.82
CA ARG A 73 10.44 0.70 -7.10
C ARG A 73 9.55 0.30 -8.27
N LYS A 74 8.71 -0.75 -8.09
CA LYS A 74 7.79 -1.21 -9.13
C LYS A 74 6.72 -0.18 -9.44
N LEU A 75 6.13 0.43 -8.41
CA LEU A 75 5.06 1.39 -8.58
C LEU A 75 5.56 2.69 -9.21
N LEU A 76 6.70 3.21 -8.76
CA LEU A 76 7.33 4.37 -9.41
C LEU A 76 7.63 4.09 -10.89
N ALA A 77 8.22 2.95 -11.20
CA ALA A 77 8.48 2.56 -12.60
C ALA A 77 7.18 2.48 -13.42
N ALA A 78 6.10 1.90 -12.84
CA ALA A 78 4.81 1.79 -13.51
C ALA A 78 4.15 3.16 -13.73
N VAL A 79 4.24 4.08 -12.77
CA VAL A 79 3.76 5.47 -12.91
C VAL A 79 4.49 6.18 -14.05
N PHE A 80 5.82 6.12 -14.07
CA PHE A 80 6.61 6.73 -15.16
C PHE A 80 6.31 6.12 -16.53
N ALA A 81 6.09 4.80 -16.59
CA ALA A 81 5.74 4.08 -17.82
C ALA A 81 4.27 4.24 -18.22
N ARG A 82 3.44 4.91 -17.42
CA ARG A 82 1.98 5.03 -17.61
C ARG A 82 1.27 3.66 -17.65
N THR A 83 1.76 2.72 -16.85
CA THR A 83 1.22 1.36 -16.68
C THR A 83 0.88 1.06 -15.23
N ALA A 84 0.66 2.12 -14.44
CA ALA A 84 0.27 2.00 -13.05
C ALA A 84 -1.06 1.25 -12.90
N PRO A 85 -1.28 0.54 -11.77
CA PRO A 85 -2.56 -0.07 -11.47
C PRO A 85 -3.64 1.01 -11.28
N ASP A 86 -4.90 0.60 -11.42
CA ASP A 86 -6.04 1.50 -11.16
C ASP A 86 -6.20 1.76 -9.65
N MET A 87 -5.83 0.76 -8.82
CA MET A 87 -5.90 0.85 -7.36
C MET A 87 -4.68 0.16 -6.74
N VAL A 88 -4.18 0.76 -5.65
CA VAL A 88 -3.07 0.17 -4.87
C VAL A 88 -3.24 0.52 -3.39
N ASN A 89 -2.98 -0.43 -2.49
CA ASN A 89 -2.90 -0.10 -1.08
C ASN A 89 -1.50 0.40 -0.73
N LEU A 90 -1.43 1.49 0.01
CA LEU A 90 -0.18 2.16 0.37
C LEU A 90 -0.17 2.53 1.85
N ASN A 91 1.02 2.70 2.41
CA ASN A 91 1.15 3.43 3.66
C ASN A 91 1.11 4.95 3.41
N PRO A 92 0.71 5.78 4.38
CA PRO A 92 0.59 7.22 4.20
C PRO A 92 1.86 7.92 3.71
N PRO A 93 3.09 7.62 4.24
CA PRO A 93 4.31 8.27 3.75
C PRO A 93 4.59 8.03 2.26
N PHE A 94 4.37 6.80 1.77
CA PHE A 94 4.58 6.51 0.37
C PHE A 94 3.48 7.11 -0.52
N ALA A 95 2.23 7.15 -0.03
CA ALA A 95 1.14 7.83 -0.72
C ALA A 95 1.46 9.33 -0.89
N ALA A 96 1.91 10.01 0.15
CA ALA A 96 2.33 11.41 0.07
C ALA A 96 3.50 11.63 -0.92
N ASN A 97 4.49 10.73 -0.91
CA ASN A 97 5.61 10.76 -1.87
C ASN A 97 5.12 10.61 -3.33
N LEU A 98 4.16 9.74 -3.59
CA LEU A 98 3.56 9.60 -4.93
C LEU A 98 2.72 10.81 -5.32
N ALA A 99 1.91 11.34 -4.39
CA ALA A 99 1.09 12.53 -4.61
C ALA A 99 1.95 13.73 -5.02
N SER A 100 3.06 13.99 -4.32
CA SER A 100 3.98 15.08 -4.62
C SER A 100 4.62 14.99 -6.03
N LYS A 101 4.54 13.82 -6.67
CA LYS A 101 5.02 13.57 -8.05
C LYS A 101 3.88 13.46 -9.05
N GLY A 102 2.63 13.77 -8.66
CA GLY A 102 1.46 13.64 -9.52
C GLY A 102 1.09 12.18 -9.84
N GLY A 103 1.52 11.23 -9.01
CA GLY A 103 1.27 9.80 -9.23
C GLY A 103 -0.07 9.29 -8.68
N LEU A 104 -0.82 10.11 -7.94
CA LEU A 104 -2.14 9.78 -7.41
C LEU A 104 -3.19 10.77 -7.92
N ALA A 105 -4.41 10.27 -8.11
CA ALA A 105 -5.55 11.08 -8.49
C ALA A 105 -6.19 11.74 -7.26
N ASP A 106 -6.73 12.94 -7.42
CA ASP A 106 -7.65 13.53 -6.44
C ASP A 106 -8.98 12.78 -6.46
N LEU A 107 -9.33 12.16 -5.34
CA LEU A 107 -10.57 11.41 -5.17
C LEU A 107 -11.74 12.31 -4.73
N THR A 108 -11.49 13.54 -4.34
CA THR A 108 -12.52 14.48 -3.82
C THR A 108 -13.78 14.52 -4.69
N PRO A 109 -13.69 14.67 -6.04
CA PRO A 109 -14.87 14.73 -6.89
C PRO A 109 -15.57 13.37 -7.10
N LEU A 110 -14.93 12.27 -6.71
CA LEU A 110 -15.42 10.91 -6.91
C LEU A 110 -16.09 10.33 -5.66
N LEU A 111 -15.85 10.93 -4.50
CA LEU A 111 -16.32 10.43 -3.21
C LEU A 111 -17.72 10.98 -2.89
N PRO A 112 -18.57 10.18 -2.18
CA PRO A 112 -19.82 10.69 -1.62
C PRO A 112 -19.57 11.87 -0.67
N ALA A 113 -20.51 12.80 -0.59
CA ALA A 113 -20.39 13.98 0.24
C ALA A 113 -20.25 13.67 1.75
N ASP A 114 -20.72 12.50 2.19
CA ASP A 114 -20.65 11.99 3.56
C ASP A 114 -19.49 11.02 3.79
N ALA A 115 -18.54 10.94 2.88
CA ALA A 115 -17.46 9.95 2.93
C ALA A 115 -16.60 10.09 4.20
N ASP A 116 -16.29 11.30 4.61
CA ASP A 116 -15.50 11.61 5.81
C ASP A 116 -16.13 11.09 7.09
N GLY A 117 -17.46 11.15 7.20
CA GLY A 117 -18.23 10.64 8.35
C GLY A 117 -18.17 9.13 8.56
N ARG A 118 -17.63 8.38 7.59
CA ARG A 118 -17.50 6.91 7.64
C ARG A 118 -16.20 6.45 8.28
N TYR A 119 -15.26 7.36 8.53
CA TYR A 119 -13.90 7.05 8.98
C TYR A 119 -13.55 7.82 10.26
N LEU A 120 -12.53 7.35 10.98
CA LEU A 120 -11.95 8.13 12.07
C LEU A 120 -11.33 9.41 11.51
N PRO A 121 -11.65 10.59 12.07
CA PRO A 121 -11.24 11.89 11.51
C PRO A 121 -9.72 12.01 11.27
N SER A 122 -8.90 11.56 12.23
CA SER A 122 -7.43 11.58 12.10
C SER A 122 -6.92 10.70 10.97
N VAL A 123 -7.55 9.55 10.76
CA VAL A 123 -7.17 8.60 9.69
C VAL A 123 -7.59 9.13 8.32
N TRP A 124 -8.79 9.73 8.25
CA TRP A 124 -9.25 10.39 7.04
C TRP A 124 -8.33 11.54 6.63
N GLN A 125 -7.96 12.39 7.58
CA GLN A 125 -7.04 13.51 7.34
C GLN A 125 -5.64 13.04 6.90
N ALA A 126 -5.15 11.92 7.42
CA ALA A 126 -3.87 11.34 6.99
C ALA A 126 -3.86 10.84 5.53
N CYS A 127 -5.04 10.69 4.91
CA CYS A 127 -5.21 10.35 3.51
C CYS A 127 -5.38 11.57 2.59
N ARG A 128 -5.19 12.77 3.12
CA ARG A 128 -5.30 14.02 2.38
C ARG A 128 -3.93 14.66 2.17
N ASP A 129 -3.71 15.14 0.97
CA ASP A 129 -2.56 15.97 0.61
C ASP A 129 -3.02 17.44 0.48
N PRO A 130 -2.26 18.42 1.01
CA PRO A 130 -2.64 19.84 0.93
C PRO A 130 -2.85 20.35 -0.49
N ASP A 131 -2.04 19.88 -1.43
CA ASP A 131 -2.03 20.38 -2.81
C ASP A 131 -2.82 19.47 -3.77
N ALA A 132 -2.84 18.16 -3.52
CA ALA A 132 -3.45 17.14 -4.37
C ALA A 132 -4.85 16.67 -3.92
N GLY A 133 -5.38 17.18 -2.81
CA GLY A 133 -6.72 16.83 -2.32
C GLY A 133 -6.79 15.49 -1.59
N GLN A 134 -7.89 14.75 -1.71
CA GLN A 134 -8.06 13.43 -1.09
C GLN A 134 -7.39 12.37 -1.97
N ILE A 135 -6.18 11.95 -1.61
CA ILE A 135 -5.34 11.05 -2.42
C ILE A 135 -5.57 9.56 -2.14
N ALA A 136 -6.27 9.25 -1.06
CA ALA A 136 -6.58 7.88 -0.68
C ALA A 136 -7.83 7.81 0.20
N VAL A 137 -8.36 6.60 0.37
CA VAL A 137 -9.39 6.29 1.37
C VAL A 137 -8.82 5.27 2.36
N PRO A 138 -9.12 5.39 3.67
CA PRO A 138 -8.70 4.39 4.63
C PRO A 138 -9.32 3.04 4.31
N TRP A 139 -8.51 1.97 4.32
CA TRP A 139 -9.01 0.63 4.09
C TRP A 139 -8.90 -0.24 5.34
N TYR A 140 -7.68 -0.41 5.87
CA TYR A 140 -7.47 -1.12 7.12
C TYR A 140 -6.46 -0.38 8.00
N LEU A 141 -6.59 -0.59 9.30
CA LEU A 141 -5.69 0.00 10.29
C LEU A 141 -4.87 -1.10 10.95
N THR A 142 -3.63 -0.77 11.23
CA THR A 142 -2.76 -1.56 12.09
C THR A 142 -2.41 -0.77 13.33
N VAL A 143 -2.30 -1.45 14.47
CA VAL A 143 -1.76 -0.88 15.71
C VAL A 143 -0.53 -1.65 16.11
N ARG A 144 0.47 -0.94 16.59
CA ARG A 144 1.65 -1.54 17.21
C ARG A 144 1.42 -1.62 18.71
N LEU A 145 1.60 -2.81 19.25
CA LEU A 145 1.45 -3.08 20.66
C LEU A 145 2.73 -3.72 21.17
N SER A 146 3.17 -3.28 22.35
CA SER A 146 4.23 -3.96 23.09
C SER A 146 3.67 -5.21 23.75
N LEU A 147 4.14 -6.37 23.33
CA LEU A 147 3.81 -7.65 23.95
C LEU A 147 4.86 -7.98 25.02
N VAL A 148 4.40 -8.29 26.21
CA VAL A 148 5.25 -8.56 27.36
C VAL A 148 5.16 -10.02 27.76
N ASN A 149 6.30 -10.72 27.82
CA ASN A 149 6.37 -12.07 28.37
C ASN A 149 6.46 -11.99 29.90
N ARG A 150 5.35 -12.26 30.57
CA ARG A 150 5.25 -12.22 32.04
C ARG A 150 6.24 -13.13 32.74
N ALA A 151 6.42 -14.35 32.24
CA ALA A 151 7.36 -15.29 32.86
C ALA A 151 8.82 -14.75 32.88
N LEU A 152 9.23 -14.01 31.86
CA LEU A 152 10.54 -13.37 31.86
C LEU A 152 10.61 -12.19 32.82
N LEU A 153 9.53 -11.43 33.01
CA LEU A 153 9.46 -10.38 34.01
C LEU A 153 9.60 -10.96 35.42
N ASP A 154 8.83 -11.98 35.72
CA ASP A 154 8.83 -12.63 37.03
C ASP A 154 10.23 -13.22 37.36
N GLN A 155 10.84 -13.90 36.36
CA GLN A 155 12.20 -14.43 36.51
C GLN A 155 13.26 -13.32 36.72
N ALA A 156 13.05 -12.15 36.14
CA ALA A 156 13.95 -11.00 36.30
C ALA A 156 13.63 -10.16 37.55
N GLY A 157 12.58 -10.46 38.28
CA GLY A 157 12.10 -9.68 39.43
C GLY A 157 11.59 -8.30 39.05
N ILE A 158 10.96 -8.18 37.87
CA ILE A 158 10.43 -6.93 37.34
C ILE A 158 8.89 -6.96 37.45
N ALA A 159 8.33 -6.04 38.26
CA ALA A 159 6.88 -6.01 38.50
C ALA A 159 6.05 -5.48 37.31
N ALA A 160 6.62 -4.58 36.52
CA ALA A 160 5.93 -3.95 35.40
C ALA A 160 6.90 -3.60 34.26
N PRO A 161 6.43 -3.58 32.99
CA PRO A 161 7.22 -3.10 31.86
C PRO A 161 7.52 -1.60 31.98
N PRO A 162 8.52 -1.09 31.23
CA PRO A 162 8.86 0.33 31.25
C PRO A 162 7.69 1.17 30.70
N THR A 163 7.52 2.35 31.28
CA THR A 163 6.49 3.34 30.86
C THR A 163 7.10 4.50 30.09
N SER A 164 8.43 4.56 30.00
CA SER A 164 9.15 5.62 29.28
C SER A 164 10.41 5.02 28.61
N TRP A 165 10.92 5.67 27.59
CA TRP A 165 12.09 5.20 26.82
C TRP A 165 13.39 5.21 27.62
N ASP A 166 13.57 6.12 28.54
CA ASP A 166 14.75 6.17 29.43
C ASP A 166 14.86 4.96 30.36
N GLN A 167 13.73 4.30 30.68
CA GLN A 167 13.72 3.07 31.47
C GLN A 167 14.10 1.82 30.65
N VAL A 168 13.92 1.87 29.32
CA VAL A 168 14.11 0.71 28.42
C VAL A 168 15.51 0.10 28.48
N PRO A 169 16.62 0.88 28.49
CA PRO A 169 17.95 0.29 28.55
C PRO A 169 18.20 -0.51 29.86
N ALA A 170 17.76 0.01 30.99
CA ALA A 170 17.89 -0.68 32.28
C ALA A 170 17.01 -1.94 32.34
N PHE A 171 15.78 -1.84 31.86
CA PHE A 171 14.85 -2.96 31.72
C PHE A 171 15.43 -4.07 30.85
N ALA A 172 15.90 -3.75 29.65
CA ALA A 172 16.48 -4.74 28.71
C ALA A 172 17.70 -5.43 29.27
N ARG A 173 18.58 -4.69 29.95
CA ARG A 173 19.77 -5.21 30.62
C ARG A 173 19.38 -6.18 31.74
N ARG A 174 18.43 -5.82 32.59
CA ARG A 174 17.95 -6.66 33.71
C ARG A 174 17.39 -7.99 33.21
N ILE A 175 16.57 -7.96 32.15
CA ILE A 175 16.05 -9.19 31.51
C ILE A 175 17.24 -10.04 31.01
N ARG A 176 18.19 -9.44 30.33
CA ARG A 176 19.35 -10.15 29.76
C ARG A 176 20.19 -10.84 30.84
N GLU A 177 20.50 -10.12 31.90
CA GLU A 177 21.32 -10.62 33.02
C GLU A 177 20.62 -11.75 33.78
N SER A 178 19.32 -11.62 34.02
CA SER A 178 18.57 -12.59 34.85
C SER A 178 18.13 -13.83 34.07
N THR A 179 17.88 -13.73 32.76
CA THR A 179 17.24 -14.79 31.99
C THR A 179 18.07 -15.31 30.81
N GLY A 180 19.15 -14.62 30.45
CA GLY A 180 19.93 -14.87 29.23
C GLY A 180 19.19 -14.52 27.93
N ARG A 181 17.94 -14.01 27.99
CA ARG A 181 17.13 -13.63 26.84
C ARG A 181 17.24 -12.13 26.52
N TYR A 182 16.90 -11.73 25.30
CA TYR A 182 16.81 -10.32 24.95
C TYR A 182 15.54 -9.71 25.56
N GLY A 183 15.68 -8.54 26.18
CA GLY A 183 14.60 -7.82 26.86
C GLY A 183 13.75 -6.97 25.92
N LEU A 184 14.25 -6.66 24.72
CA LEU A 184 13.56 -5.88 23.71
C LEU A 184 13.99 -6.32 22.32
N PHE A 185 13.06 -6.30 21.39
CA PHE A 185 13.32 -6.42 19.97
C PHE A 185 12.81 -5.16 19.29
N LEU A 186 13.69 -4.47 18.58
CA LEU A 186 13.37 -3.35 17.69
C LEU A 186 13.87 -3.70 16.30
N THR A 187 13.03 -3.52 15.30
CA THR A 187 13.48 -3.61 13.93
C THR A 187 14.23 -2.33 13.54
N THR A 188 15.39 -2.51 12.92
CA THR A 188 16.18 -1.41 12.35
C THR A 188 16.30 -1.52 10.85
N VAL A 189 15.55 -2.43 10.24
CA VAL A 189 15.50 -2.56 8.78
C VAL A 189 14.83 -1.31 8.23
N PRO A 190 15.50 -0.56 7.35
CA PRO A 190 14.89 0.57 6.69
C PRO A 190 13.87 0.04 5.68
N ASP A 191 12.64 -0.05 6.11
CA ASP A 191 11.49 -0.33 5.27
C ASP A 191 10.45 0.79 5.46
N ASP A 192 9.42 0.77 4.63
CA ASP A 192 8.34 1.76 4.67
C ASP A 192 7.41 1.61 5.88
N SER A 193 7.67 0.65 6.78
CA SER A 193 6.87 0.44 7.97
C SER A 193 7.00 1.57 8.98
N ALA A 194 7.96 2.48 8.79
CA ALA A 194 8.21 3.64 9.64
C ALA A 194 8.45 3.31 11.12
N GLU A 195 8.76 2.05 11.47
CA GLU A 195 8.96 1.63 12.87
C GLU A 195 10.02 2.46 13.57
N LEU A 196 11.12 2.73 12.86
CA LEU A 196 12.17 3.58 13.37
C LEU A 196 11.70 5.03 13.56
N LEU A 197 10.92 5.54 12.61
CA LEU A 197 10.35 6.89 12.66
C LEU A 197 9.34 7.03 13.80
N GLU A 198 8.44 6.06 13.96
CA GLU A 198 7.50 6.01 15.07
C GLU A 198 8.24 5.98 16.43
N THR A 199 9.31 5.20 16.53
CA THR A 199 10.15 5.13 17.72
C THR A 199 10.79 6.50 18.01
N LEU A 200 11.35 7.18 17.01
CA LEU A 200 11.94 8.50 17.15
C LEU A 200 10.92 9.54 17.61
N VAL A 201 9.71 9.54 17.04
CA VAL A 201 8.63 10.43 17.46
C VAL A 201 8.23 10.18 18.92
N GLN A 202 8.10 8.93 19.34
CA GLN A 202 7.79 8.56 20.72
C GLN A 202 8.92 8.96 21.70
N MET A 203 10.15 9.03 21.25
CA MET A 203 11.28 9.54 22.02
C MET A 203 11.37 11.07 22.04
N GLY A 204 10.40 11.78 21.47
CA GLY A 204 10.38 13.25 21.37
C GLY A 204 11.18 13.80 20.19
N GLY A 205 11.59 12.96 19.25
CA GLY A 205 12.23 13.40 18.01
C GLY A 205 11.24 14.09 17.07
N ASP A 206 11.73 15.07 16.32
CA ASP A 206 10.97 15.70 15.23
C ASP A 206 11.29 15.01 13.90
N PRO A 207 10.32 14.28 13.31
CA PRO A 207 10.52 13.63 12.04
C PRO A 207 10.72 14.61 10.88
N ALA A 208 10.20 15.84 10.98
CA ALA A 208 10.38 16.89 9.96
C ALA A 208 11.83 17.43 9.93
N GLY A 209 12.56 17.31 11.04
CA GLY A 209 13.99 17.67 11.13
C GLY A 209 14.94 16.60 10.59
N LEU A 210 14.45 15.41 10.22
CA LEU A 210 15.28 14.37 9.65
C LEU A 210 15.57 14.66 8.18
N PRO A 211 16.84 14.53 7.72
CA PRO A 211 17.13 14.69 6.31
C PRO A 211 16.36 13.68 5.48
N ALA A 212 15.79 14.11 4.36
CA ALA A 212 14.91 13.34 3.47
C ALA A 212 15.48 11.99 2.97
N GLN A 213 16.70 11.67 3.32
CA GLN A 213 17.42 10.45 2.94
C GLN A 213 17.85 9.57 4.12
N GLY A 214 17.22 9.69 5.29
CA GLY A 214 17.29 8.68 6.37
C GLY A 214 18.66 8.04 6.68
N ARG A 215 19.78 8.73 6.47
CA ARG A 215 21.08 8.21 6.87
C ARG A 215 21.35 8.61 8.32
N LEU A 216 20.98 7.73 9.22
CA LEU A 216 21.61 7.70 10.53
C LEU A 216 23.09 7.29 10.30
N ARG A 217 24.00 8.19 10.58
CA ARG A 217 25.42 7.87 10.68
C ARG A 217 25.71 7.23 12.03
#